data_65b1a942abd7e6afb295ea79f20663b7
#
_entry.id   65b1a942abd7e6afb295ea79f20663b7
#
_cell.length_a   1.000
_cell.length_b   1.000
_cell.length_c   1.000
_cell.angle_alpha   90.00
_cell.angle_beta   90.00
_cell.angle_gamma   90.00
#
_symmetry.space_group_name_H-M   'P 1'
#
loop_
_entity.id
_entity.type
_entity.pdbx_description
1 polymer ?
#
loop_
_entity_poly.entity_id
_entity_poly.type
_entity_poly.pdbx_seq_one_letter_code
_entity_poly.pdbx_strand_id
1 'polypeptide(L)'
;MRIRKMLEPGILPTAWASSYFRESWLRARPLLGAVLATLLVPSPLIVPIQAQPATDSTVKPTPACASDDHRAFDFWIGIWDVTAAGQDQPAAENRISREHAGCVLREDYTTKGGYSGMSMSFYDAARKAWHQTWMGADGSALFLEGGPNDQGEMVLSNRNTPYYQEGTMINRITWTPNADGSVRQHWQASKDGGTTWTTIFDGLYVKSR
;
A
#
# COMPACT_ATOMS: atom_id res chain seq x y z
N MET A 1 15.27 5.02 -33.82
CA MET A 1 16.21 6.05 -33.34
C MET A 1 16.59 5.70 -31.92
N ARG A 2 17.88 5.47 -31.67
CA ARG A 2 18.42 4.84 -30.44
C ARG A 2 18.32 5.79 -29.25
N ILE A 3 17.57 5.42 -28.20
CA ILE A 3 17.72 5.99 -26.87
C ILE A 3 18.65 5.06 -26.08
N ARG A 4 19.94 5.23 -26.34
CA ARG A 4 21.02 4.76 -25.47
C ARG A 4 21.85 5.99 -25.13
N LYS A 5 21.63 6.53 -23.91
CA LYS A 5 22.60 7.25 -23.06
C LYS A 5 21.82 8.05 -22.02
N MET A 6 21.84 7.55 -20.81
CA MET A 6 21.89 8.31 -19.56
C MET A 6 21.70 7.35 -18.40
N LEU A 7 22.76 6.69 -18.02
CA LEU A 7 23.00 6.17 -16.67
C LEU A 7 24.52 6.08 -16.53
N GLU A 8 25.15 7.19 -16.18
CA GLU A 8 26.45 7.14 -15.53
C GLU A 8 26.25 6.90 -14.04
N PRO A 9 27.03 5.99 -13.42
CA PRO A 9 26.92 5.71 -11.99
C PRO A 9 27.63 6.80 -11.18
N GLY A 10 26.86 7.72 -10.63
CA GLY A 10 27.31 8.69 -9.63
C GLY A 10 27.26 8.08 -8.23
N ILE A 11 28.42 7.79 -7.72
CA ILE A 11 28.90 7.57 -6.35
C ILE A 11 27.88 7.93 -5.27
N LEU A 12 27.32 6.89 -4.61
CA LEU A 12 26.62 7.00 -3.32
C LEU A 12 27.64 7.10 -2.19
N PRO A 13 27.53 8.05 -1.25
CA PRO A 13 28.33 8.04 -0.04
C PRO A 13 27.82 6.94 0.90
N THR A 14 28.69 5.99 1.17
CA THR A 14 28.56 5.00 2.23
C THR A 14 28.66 5.65 3.60
N ALA A 15 27.53 5.94 4.25
CA ALA A 15 27.47 6.15 5.71
C ALA A 15 26.02 6.31 6.16
N TRP A 16 25.33 5.23 6.42
CA TRP A 16 24.20 5.15 7.37
C TRP A 16 23.96 3.69 7.74
N ALA A 17 24.95 3.12 8.39
CA ALA A 17 24.75 1.88 9.14
C ALA A 17 25.25 2.12 10.57
N SER A 18 24.47 1.74 11.54
CA SER A 18 24.73 1.70 12.98
C SER A 18 24.27 2.91 13.77
N SER A 19 23.10 2.79 14.37
CA SER A 19 22.94 2.96 15.81
C SER A 19 21.48 3.14 16.19
N TYR A 20 20.75 2.07 16.43
CA TYR A 20 19.58 2.06 17.33
C TYR A 20 19.22 0.62 17.66
N PHE A 21 20.06 -0.07 18.43
CA PHE A 21 19.69 -1.16 19.32
C PHE A 21 20.73 -1.22 20.41
N ARG A 22 20.50 -0.53 21.50
CA ARG A 22 21.16 -0.83 22.77
C ARG A 22 20.09 -1.03 23.82
N GLU A 23 19.98 -2.27 24.18
CA GLU A 23 19.26 -2.78 25.32
C GLU A 23 19.64 -2.05 26.62
N SER A 24 18.65 -1.70 27.41
CA SER A 24 18.83 -1.33 28.82
C SER A 24 17.92 -2.20 29.67
N TRP A 25 18.29 -3.47 29.83
CA TRP A 25 17.80 -4.32 30.90
C TRP A 25 18.86 -4.36 31.99
N LEU A 26 18.88 -3.44 32.91
CA LEU A 26 19.67 -3.50 34.15
C LEU A 26 18.73 -3.36 35.34
N ARG A 27 18.38 -4.53 35.88
CA ARG A 27 18.42 -4.96 37.27
C ARG A 27 18.06 -3.90 38.33
N ALA A 28 16.83 -3.92 38.79
CA ALA A 28 16.49 -3.49 40.15
C ALA A 28 16.43 -4.73 41.06
N ARG A 29 17.38 -4.82 41.98
CA ARG A 29 17.34 -5.77 43.10
C ARG A 29 16.41 -5.20 44.19
N PRO A 30 15.43 -5.94 44.72
CA PRO A 30 14.72 -5.53 45.91
C PRO A 30 15.54 -5.91 47.17
N LEU A 31 15.75 -4.94 48.04
CA LEU A 31 16.20 -5.14 49.42
C LEU A 31 15.08 -5.77 50.23
N LEU A 32 15.35 -6.94 50.78
CA LEU A 32 14.47 -7.61 51.75
C LEU A 32 14.48 -6.80 53.06
N GLY A 33 13.37 -6.16 53.35
CA GLY A 33 13.02 -5.71 54.70
C GLY A 33 11.89 -6.58 55.22
N ALA A 34 12.16 -7.51 56.09
CA ALA A 34 11.17 -8.31 56.78
C ALA A 34 10.49 -7.49 57.89
N VAL A 35 9.26 -7.08 57.63
CA VAL A 35 8.37 -6.58 58.73
C VAL A 35 7.28 -7.63 58.93
N LEU A 36 7.34 -8.32 60.08
CA LEU A 36 6.27 -9.20 60.54
C LEU A 36 5.11 -8.32 60.98
N ALA A 37 4.10 -8.18 60.15
CA ALA A 37 2.81 -7.64 60.55
C ALA A 37 1.83 -8.83 60.65
N THR A 38 1.40 -9.16 61.85
CA THR A 38 0.30 -10.11 62.11
C THR A 38 -1.00 -9.48 61.61
N LEU A 39 -1.45 -9.90 60.43
CA LEU A 39 -2.75 -9.53 59.89
C LEU A 39 -3.82 -10.52 60.36
N LEU A 40 -4.76 -10.06 61.18
CA LEU A 40 -6.04 -10.69 61.39
C LEU A 40 -6.78 -10.72 60.05
N VAL A 41 -6.90 -11.90 59.45
CA VAL A 41 -7.64 -12.12 58.21
C VAL A 41 -9.12 -12.19 58.54
N PRO A 42 -9.97 -11.24 58.14
CA PRO A 42 -11.42 -11.41 58.22
C PRO A 42 -11.86 -12.50 57.22
N SER A 43 -12.70 -13.41 57.68
CA SER A 43 -13.30 -14.46 56.85
C SER A 43 -13.99 -13.86 55.63
N PRO A 44 -13.73 -14.35 54.42
CA PRO A 44 -14.41 -13.85 53.21
C PRO A 44 -15.90 -14.25 53.26
N LEU A 45 -16.76 -13.25 53.22
CA LEU A 45 -18.17 -13.46 52.90
C LEU A 45 -18.26 -13.98 51.47
N ILE A 46 -18.63 -15.24 51.29
CA ILE A 46 -18.90 -15.83 49.99
C ILE A 46 -20.22 -15.22 49.48
N VAL A 47 -20.12 -14.20 48.65
CA VAL A 47 -21.25 -13.69 47.89
C VAL A 47 -21.46 -14.63 46.71
N PRO A 48 -22.64 -15.23 46.52
CA PRO A 48 -22.89 -16.07 45.34
C PRO A 48 -22.80 -15.20 44.09
N ILE A 49 -21.84 -15.52 43.21
CA ILE A 49 -21.75 -14.93 41.86
C ILE A 49 -22.96 -15.48 41.12
N GLN A 50 -23.95 -14.63 40.87
CA GLN A 50 -25.03 -14.95 39.95
C GLN A 50 -24.38 -14.95 38.54
N ALA A 51 -24.42 -16.10 37.91
CA ALA A 51 -24.03 -16.22 36.50
C ALA A 51 -24.97 -15.33 35.65
N GLN A 52 -24.44 -14.26 35.10
CA GLN A 52 -25.16 -13.50 34.09
C GLN A 52 -25.39 -14.41 32.87
N PRO A 53 -26.62 -14.42 32.31
CA PRO A 53 -26.84 -15.15 31.07
C PRO A 53 -25.87 -14.61 30.04
N ALA A 54 -25.09 -15.51 29.41
CA ALA A 54 -24.26 -15.20 28.29
C ALA A 54 -25.20 -14.68 27.20
N THR A 55 -25.12 -13.38 26.90
CA THR A 55 -25.72 -12.82 25.70
C THR A 55 -24.95 -13.42 24.50
N ASP A 56 -25.59 -14.39 23.88
CA ASP A 56 -25.15 -14.96 22.62
C ASP A 56 -25.21 -13.88 21.53
N SER A 57 -24.21 -13.01 21.52
CA SER A 57 -24.04 -12.02 20.45
C SER A 57 -23.33 -12.71 19.31
N THR A 58 -24.09 -13.45 18.50
CA THR A 58 -23.66 -13.96 17.18
C THR A 58 -23.50 -12.82 16.15
N VAL A 59 -22.96 -11.69 16.57
CA VAL A 59 -22.53 -10.66 15.62
C VAL A 59 -21.27 -11.18 14.95
N LYS A 60 -21.44 -11.70 13.73
CA LYS A 60 -20.30 -12.07 12.90
C LYS A 60 -19.40 -10.84 12.78
N PRO A 61 -18.11 -10.91 13.13
CA PRO A 61 -17.23 -9.78 13.02
C PRO A 61 -17.26 -9.21 11.58
N THR A 62 -17.44 -7.90 11.47
CA THR A 62 -17.30 -7.24 10.15
C THR A 62 -15.88 -7.53 9.63
N PRO A 63 -15.74 -8.01 8.39
CA PRO A 63 -14.42 -8.25 7.82
C PRO A 63 -13.56 -6.99 7.89
N ALA A 64 -12.29 -7.14 8.21
CA ALA A 64 -11.33 -6.05 8.10
C ALA A 64 -11.33 -5.49 6.67
N CYS A 65 -11.06 -4.20 6.52
CA CYS A 65 -10.91 -3.55 5.22
C CYS A 65 -12.12 -3.71 4.27
N ALA A 66 -13.35 -3.68 4.82
CA ALA A 66 -14.59 -3.86 4.08
C ALA A 66 -15.37 -2.56 3.83
N SER A 67 -14.89 -1.41 4.32
CA SER A 67 -15.53 -0.13 4.04
C SER A 67 -15.41 0.28 2.57
N ASP A 68 -16.26 1.20 2.11
CA ASP A 68 -16.25 1.71 0.74
C ASP A 68 -14.88 2.27 0.35
N ASP A 69 -14.21 2.97 1.28
CA ASP A 69 -12.86 3.47 1.05
C ASP A 69 -11.85 2.35 0.76
N HIS A 70 -11.92 1.23 1.49
CA HIS A 70 -11.06 0.07 1.24
C HIS A 70 -11.42 -0.67 -0.05
N ARG A 71 -12.59 -0.40 -0.61
CA ARG A 71 -13.10 -1.06 -1.83
C ARG A 71 -13.01 -0.15 -3.06
N ALA A 72 -12.61 1.10 -2.89
CA ALA A 72 -12.61 2.09 -3.96
C ALA A 72 -11.70 1.71 -5.15
N PHE A 73 -10.74 0.81 -4.98
CA PHE A 73 -9.86 0.32 -6.05
C PHE A 73 -10.20 -1.09 -6.53
N ASP A 74 -11.34 -1.66 -6.11
CA ASP A 74 -11.74 -3.03 -6.47
C ASP A 74 -11.99 -3.23 -7.96
N PHE A 75 -12.32 -2.18 -8.69
CA PHE A 75 -12.55 -2.24 -10.12
C PHE A 75 -11.30 -2.71 -10.89
N TRP A 76 -10.11 -2.59 -10.29
CA TRP A 76 -8.85 -3.00 -10.92
C TRP A 76 -8.52 -4.49 -10.67
N ILE A 77 -9.22 -5.19 -9.76
CA ILE A 77 -8.95 -6.60 -9.46
C ILE A 77 -9.26 -7.48 -10.67
N GLY A 78 -8.31 -8.35 -11.04
CA GLY A 78 -8.48 -9.33 -12.12
C GLY A 78 -7.19 -9.74 -12.80
N ILE A 79 -7.36 -10.49 -13.88
CA ILE A 79 -6.29 -10.83 -14.82
C ILE A 79 -6.58 -10.08 -16.11
N TRP A 80 -5.57 -9.40 -16.62
CA TRP A 80 -5.72 -8.41 -17.67
C TRP A 80 -4.71 -8.61 -18.78
N ASP A 81 -5.19 -8.54 -20.02
CA ASP A 81 -4.36 -8.27 -21.18
C ASP A 81 -4.18 -6.76 -21.33
N VAL A 82 -2.93 -6.29 -21.41
CA VAL A 82 -2.62 -4.87 -21.40
C VAL A 82 -2.09 -4.44 -22.78
N THR A 83 -2.82 -3.49 -23.42
CA THR A 83 -2.46 -2.91 -24.71
C THR A 83 -2.03 -1.46 -24.49
N ALA A 84 -0.80 -1.13 -24.86
CA ALA A 84 -0.32 0.25 -24.78
C ALA A 84 -0.92 1.10 -25.92
N ALA A 85 -1.11 2.39 -25.69
CA ALA A 85 -1.63 3.31 -26.68
C ALA A 85 -0.79 3.27 -27.97
N GLY A 86 -1.48 3.18 -29.10
CA GLY A 86 -0.85 3.05 -30.43
C GLY A 86 -0.39 1.64 -30.80
N GLN A 87 -0.73 0.63 -29.98
CA GLN A 87 -0.52 -0.79 -30.29
C GLN A 87 -1.86 -1.48 -30.57
N ASP A 88 -1.85 -2.45 -31.49
CA ASP A 88 -3.07 -3.21 -31.85
C ASP A 88 -3.21 -4.51 -31.04
N GLN A 89 -2.16 -4.93 -30.35
CA GLN A 89 -2.10 -6.19 -29.63
C GLN A 89 -1.62 -6.01 -28.19
N PRO A 90 -2.10 -6.82 -27.24
CA PRO A 90 -1.58 -6.81 -25.89
C PRO A 90 -0.08 -7.06 -25.85
N ALA A 91 0.64 -6.23 -25.11
CA ALA A 91 2.09 -6.31 -24.92
C ALA A 91 2.49 -6.83 -23.53
N ALA A 92 1.51 -6.93 -22.62
CA ALA A 92 1.74 -7.39 -21.25
C ALA A 92 0.50 -8.11 -20.70
N GLU A 93 0.74 -8.90 -19.67
CA GLU A 93 -0.26 -9.44 -18.75
C GLU A 93 -0.11 -8.75 -17.39
N ASN A 94 -1.23 -8.48 -16.73
CA ASN A 94 -1.23 -7.93 -15.38
C ASN A 94 -2.25 -8.66 -14.51
N ARG A 95 -1.83 -9.14 -13.35
CA ARG A 95 -2.68 -9.80 -12.37
C ARG A 95 -2.79 -8.93 -11.13
N ILE A 96 -4.02 -8.57 -10.78
CA ILE A 96 -4.30 -7.87 -9.53
C ILE A 96 -5.14 -8.78 -8.65
N SER A 97 -4.62 -9.12 -7.47
CA SER A 97 -5.29 -9.95 -6.48
C SER A 97 -5.50 -9.21 -5.17
N ARG A 98 -6.50 -9.68 -4.41
CA ARG A 98 -6.78 -9.15 -3.08
C ARG A 98 -6.13 -10.09 -2.06
N GLU A 99 -5.27 -9.53 -1.22
CA GLU A 99 -4.46 -10.25 -0.24
C GLU A 99 -4.79 -9.80 1.19
N HIS A 100 -4.25 -10.50 2.19
CA HIS A 100 -4.30 -10.12 3.60
C HIS A 100 -5.71 -9.75 4.09
N ALA A 101 -6.65 -10.70 3.98
CA ALA A 101 -8.05 -10.53 4.38
C ALA A 101 -8.76 -9.35 3.67
N GLY A 102 -8.27 -8.97 2.50
CA GLY A 102 -8.86 -7.91 1.70
C GLY A 102 -8.27 -6.52 1.92
N CYS A 103 -7.20 -6.39 2.69
CA CYS A 103 -6.61 -5.09 3.01
C CYS A 103 -5.55 -4.63 2.01
N VAL A 104 -5.01 -5.53 1.18
CA VAL A 104 -3.95 -5.24 0.22
C VAL A 104 -4.37 -5.69 -1.17
N LEU A 105 -4.13 -4.86 -2.17
CA LEU A 105 -4.12 -5.26 -3.58
C LEU A 105 -2.68 -5.51 -3.99
N ARG A 106 -2.40 -6.71 -4.47
CA ARG A 106 -1.14 -7.08 -5.06
C ARG A 106 -1.26 -7.09 -6.58
N GLU A 107 -0.33 -6.44 -7.24
CA GLU A 107 -0.14 -6.45 -8.68
C GLU A 107 1.09 -7.26 -9.04
N ASP A 108 0.97 -8.12 -10.04
CA ASP A 108 2.10 -8.78 -10.72
C ASP A 108 1.98 -8.50 -12.22
N TYR A 109 2.90 -7.70 -12.75
CA TYR A 109 2.95 -7.24 -14.14
C TYR A 109 4.08 -7.91 -14.90
N THR A 110 3.80 -8.40 -16.11
CA THR A 110 4.82 -9.01 -16.98
C THR A 110 4.60 -8.63 -18.43
N THR A 111 5.62 -8.11 -19.08
CA THR A 111 5.57 -7.82 -20.52
C THR A 111 5.98 -9.05 -21.35
N LYS A 112 5.50 -9.13 -22.59
CA LYS A 112 5.96 -10.15 -23.56
C LYS A 112 7.46 -10.03 -23.85
N GLY A 113 8.06 -8.87 -23.63
CA GLY A 113 9.50 -8.62 -23.77
C GLY A 113 10.34 -9.05 -22.56
N GLY A 114 9.73 -9.64 -21.52
CA GLY A 114 10.43 -10.18 -20.34
C GLY A 114 10.68 -9.17 -19.21
N TYR A 115 10.25 -7.90 -19.32
CA TYR A 115 10.23 -7.00 -18.19
C TYR A 115 9.10 -7.39 -17.22
N SER A 116 9.36 -7.28 -15.94
CA SER A 116 8.34 -7.54 -14.91
C SER A 116 8.46 -6.54 -13.77
N GLY A 117 7.41 -6.48 -12.95
CA GLY A 117 7.38 -5.72 -11.73
C GLY A 117 6.15 -6.08 -10.92
N MET A 118 6.13 -5.61 -9.69
CA MET A 118 4.99 -5.79 -8.80
C MET A 118 4.68 -4.52 -8.05
N SER A 119 3.43 -4.40 -7.60
CA SER A 119 3.08 -3.39 -6.62
C SER A 119 2.25 -3.95 -5.48
N MET A 120 2.24 -3.22 -4.38
CA MET A 120 1.28 -3.38 -3.30
C MET A 120 0.55 -2.07 -3.09
N SER A 121 -0.78 -2.14 -3.07
CA SER A 121 -1.65 -0.99 -2.81
C SER A 121 -2.55 -1.28 -1.61
N PHE A 122 -2.75 -0.30 -0.73
CA PHE A 122 -3.63 -0.43 0.42
C PHE A 122 -4.19 0.94 0.82
N TYR A 123 -5.33 0.94 1.51
CA TYR A 123 -5.92 2.14 2.09
C TYR A 123 -5.49 2.31 3.54
N ASP A 124 -4.85 3.43 3.85
CA ASP A 124 -4.53 3.85 5.22
C ASP A 124 -5.72 4.63 5.81
N ALA A 125 -6.50 3.98 6.66
CA ALA A 125 -7.68 4.59 7.28
C ALA A 125 -7.34 5.75 8.22
N ALA A 126 -6.15 5.76 8.83
CA ALA A 126 -5.72 6.84 9.71
C ALA A 126 -5.40 8.11 8.92
N ARG A 127 -4.84 7.97 7.73
CA ARG A 127 -4.49 9.08 6.84
C ARG A 127 -5.55 9.34 5.77
N LYS A 128 -6.53 8.46 5.64
CA LYS A 128 -7.58 8.50 4.61
C LYS A 128 -7.00 8.60 3.20
N ALA A 129 -5.98 7.80 2.93
CA ALA A 129 -5.25 7.81 1.66
C ALA A 129 -4.93 6.39 1.19
N TRP A 130 -5.00 6.18 -0.12
CA TRP A 130 -4.45 5.01 -0.78
C TRP A 130 -2.96 5.18 -0.98
N HIS A 131 -2.21 4.10 -0.76
CA HIS A 131 -0.78 3.99 -1.02
C HIS A 131 -0.54 2.95 -2.09
N GLN A 132 0.44 3.19 -2.96
CA GLN A 132 1.00 2.18 -3.83
C GLN A 132 2.52 2.27 -3.80
N THR A 133 3.16 1.11 -3.69
CA THR A 133 4.60 0.95 -3.92
C THR A 133 4.78 0.01 -5.10
N TRP A 134 5.34 0.53 -6.18
CA TRP A 134 5.77 -0.24 -7.34
C TRP A 134 7.25 -0.57 -7.25
N MET A 135 7.63 -1.78 -7.67
CA MET A 135 9.01 -2.28 -7.72
C MET A 135 9.22 -2.98 -9.08
N GLY A 136 10.11 -2.44 -9.89
CA GLY A 136 10.47 -2.99 -11.20
C GLY A 136 11.64 -3.96 -11.12
N ALA A 137 11.70 -4.92 -12.03
CA ALA A 137 12.81 -5.87 -12.16
C ALA A 137 14.14 -5.21 -12.57
N ASP A 138 14.09 -3.95 -12.99
CA ASP A 138 15.25 -3.10 -13.26
C ASP A 138 15.78 -2.37 -12.01
N GLY A 139 15.21 -2.64 -10.84
CA GLY A 139 15.55 -1.98 -9.57
C GLY A 139 14.87 -0.62 -9.39
N SER A 140 14.00 -0.20 -10.29
CA SER A 140 13.20 1.01 -10.13
C SER A 140 12.14 0.83 -9.05
N ALA A 141 11.81 1.93 -8.36
CA ALA A 141 10.72 1.98 -7.40
C ALA A 141 9.92 3.28 -7.58
N LEU A 142 8.61 3.19 -7.35
CA LEU A 142 7.72 4.35 -7.36
C LEU A 142 6.78 4.27 -6.16
N PHE A 143 6.77 5.34 -5.35
CA PHE A 143 5.90 5.49 -4.19
C PHE A 143 4.83 6.51 -4.52
N LEU A 144 3.57 6.13 -4.37
CA LEU A 144 2.43 6.96 -4.72
C LEU A 144 1.41 7.00 -3.59
N GLU A 145 0.74 8.14 -3.44
CA GLU A 145 -0.38 8.33 -2.52
C GLU A 145 -1.49 9.14 -3.17
N GLY A 146 -2.74 8.92 -2.73
CA GLY A 146 -3.90 9.64 -3.21
C GLY A 146 -5.20 8.93 -2.88
N GLY A 147 -6.13 8.91 -3.83
CA GLY A 147 -7.44 8.30 -3.61
C GLY A 147 -8.36 8.44 -4.80
N PRO A 148 -9.62 7.99 -4.66
CA PRO A 148 -10.61 8.17 -5.70
C PRO A 148 -10.97 9.66 -5.87
N ASN A 149 -11.22 10.07 -7.11
CA ASN A 149 -11.79 11.37 -7.43
C ASN A 149 -13.31 11.30 -7.61
N ASP A 150 -13.96 12.44 -7.87
CA ASP A 150 -15.41 12.54 -8.06
C ASP A 150 -15.93 11.80 -9.30
N GLN A 151 -15.05 11.41 -10.22
CA GLN A 151 -15.36 10.60 -11.41
C GLN A 151 -15.25 9.10 -11.16
N GLY A 152 -14.87 8.68 -9.94
CA GLY A 152 -14.65 7.29 -9.59
C GLY A 152 -13.32 6.71 -10.10
N GLU A 153 -12.42 7.57 -10.57
CA GLU A 153 -11.07 7.17 -10.95
C GLU A 153 -10.16 7.11 -9.72
N MET A 154 -9.23 6.17 -9.68
CA MET A 154 -8.15 6.18 -8.69
C MET A 154 -7.00 7.05 -9.18
N VAL A 155 -6.63 8.08 -8.41
CA VAL A 155 -5.55 9.02 -8.78
C VAL A 155 -4.49 9.02 -7.68
N LEU A 156 -3.30 8.55 -8.01
CA LEU A 156 -2.17 8.50 -7.09
C LEU A 156 -0.97 9.29 -7.64
N SER A 157 -0.23 9.94 -6.75
CA SER A 157 0.95 10.74 -7.11
C SER A 157 2.05 10.63 -6.06
N ASN A 158 3.31 10.64 -6.49
CA ASN A 158 4.45 10.72 -5.56
C ASN A 158 4.49 12.09 -4.83
N ARG A 159 3.89 13.14 -5.40
CA ARG A 159 3.80 14.46 -4.77
C ARG A 159 3.07 14.42 -3.43
N ASN A 160 2.13 13.48 -3.26
CA ASN A 160 1.32 13.34 -2.05
C ASN A 160 2.03 12.52 -0.96
N THR A 161 3.17 11.91 -1.28
CA THR A 161 3.92 11.10 -0.33
C THR A 161 4.76 11.95 0.62
N PRO A 162 5.04 11.48 1.85
CA PRO A 162 5.95 12.17 2.76
C PRO A 162 7.40 12.18 2.28
N TYR A 163 7.72 11.43 1.23
CA TYR A 163 9.07 11.33 0.64
C TYR A 163 9.29 12.30 -0.52
N TYR A 164 8.24 13.00 -0.96
CA TYR A 164 8.37 13.94 -2.07
C TYR A 164 9.28 15.11 -1.67
N GLN A 165 10.20 15.45 -2.57
CA GLN A 165 11.06 16.63 -2.45
C GLN A 165 10.71 17.61 -3.55
N GLU A 166 10.50 18.88 -3.17
CA GLU A 166 10.21 19.92 -4.13
C GLU A 166 11.32 20.05 -5.18
N GLY A 167 10.93 20.27 -6.43
CA GLY A 167 11.86 20.32 -7.57
C GLY A 167 12.19 18.96 -8.17
N THR A 168 11.75 17.86 -7.57
CA THR A 168 11.86 16.53 -8.20
C THR A 168 10.72 16.27 -9.19
N MET A 169 10.90 15.26 -10.05
CA MET A 169 9.87 14.86 -11.00
C MET A 169 8.61 14.39 -10.30
N ILE A 170 7.46 14.98 -10.66
CA ILE A 170 6.16 14.54 -10.19
C ILE A 170 5.67 13.43 -11.13
N ASN A 171 5.28 12.30 -10.55
CA ASN A 171 4.57 11.23 -11.22
C ASN A 171 3.11 11.22 -10.76
N ARG A 172 2.19 11.05 -11.68
CA ARG A 172 0.76 10.87 -11.42
C ARG A 172 0.25 9.72 -12.26
N ILE A 173 -0.44 8.79 -11.63
CA ILE A 173 -1.12 7.70 -12.33
C ILE A 173 -2.61 7.80 -12.03
N THR A 174 -3.40 7.70 -13.09
CA THR A 174 -4.86 7.66 -13.03
C THR A 174 -5.34 6.32 -13.59
N TRP A 175 -6.13 5.60 -12.83
CA TRP A 175 -6.85 4.40 -13.28
C TRP A 175 -8.32 4.74 -13.44
N THR A 176 -8.81 4.69 -14.69
CA THR A 176 -10.18 5.00 -15.06
C THR A 176 -10.94 3.71 -15.36
N PRO A 177 -11.96 3.34 -14.55
CA PRO A 177 -12.85 2.24 -14.90
C PRO A 177 -13.78 2.66 -16.05
N ASN A 178 -13.80 1.88 -17.12
CA ASN A 178 -14.68 2.12 -18.26
C ASN A 178 -16.00 1.36 -18.13
N ALA A 179 -17.04 1.82 -18.81
CA ALA A 179 -18.37 1.21 -18.77
C ALA A 179 -18.42 -0.23 -19.31
N ASP A 180 -17.47 -0.62 -20.14
CA ASP A 180 -17.34 -1.98 -20.70
C ASP A 180 -16.57 -2.93 -19.77
N GLY A 181 -16.17 -2.47 -18.58
CA GLY A 181 -15.41 -3.24 -17.60
C GLY A 181 -13.92 -3.27 -17.86
N SER A 182 -13.41 -2.61 -18.89
CA SER A 182 -12.00 -2.36 -19.06
C SER A 182 -11.50 -1.26 -18.11
N VAL A 183 -10.18 -1.16 -17.91
CA VAL A 183 -9.57 -0.09 -17.13
C VAL A 183 -8.47 0.58 -17.94
N ARG A 184 -8.47 1.91 -18.01
CA ARG A 184 -7.33 2.65 -18.56
C ARG A 184 -6.39 3.05 -17.44
N GLN A 185 -5.10 2.77 -17.57
CA GLN A 185 -4.05 3.32 -16.70
C GLN A 185 -3.26 4.37 -17.47
N HIS A 186 -3.28 5.60 -16.97
CA HIS A 186 -2.56 6.72 -17.58
C HIS A 186 -1.53 7.28 -16.61
N TRP A 187 -0.26 7.01 -16.87
CA TRP A 187 0.86 7.54 -16.11
C TRP A 187 1.48 8.74 -16.83
N GLN A 188 1.55 9.83 -16.10
CA GLN A 188 2.13 11.09 -16.55
C GLN A 188 3.24 11.56 -15.62
N ALA A 189 4.21 12.27 -16.15
CA ALA A 189 5.26 12.92 -15.37
C ALA A 189 5.35 14.42 -15.69
N SER A 190 5.69 15.21 -14.67
CA SER A 190 5.95 16.64 -14.79
C SER A 190 7.31 16.98 -14.16
N LYS A 191 8.06 17.87 -14.82
CA LYS A 191 9.34 18.40 -14.33
C LYS A 191 9.28 19.86 -13.90
N ASP A 192 8.11 20.48 -14.01
CA ASP A 192 7.88 21.92 -13.79
C ASP A 192 6.80 22.18 -12.74
N GLY A 193 6.75 21.33 -11.72
CA GLY A 193 5.82 21.47 -10.60
C GLY A 193 4.36 21.14 -10.94
N GLY A 194 4.10 20.48 -12.07
CA GLY A 194 2.75 20.13 -12.51
C GLY A 194 2.15 21.09 -13.54
N THR A 195 2.95 22.01 -14.09
CA THR A 195 2.50 22.95 -15.13
C THR A 195 2.33 22.25 -16.48
N THR A 196 3.29 21.42 -16.87
CA THR A 196 3.21 20.59 -18.08
C THR A 196 3.37 19.11 -17.72
N TRP A 197 2.73 18.25 -18.52
CA TRP A 197 2.71 16.81 -18.30
C TRP A 197 3.10 16.05 -19.56
N THR A 198 3.93 15.04 -19.38
CA THR A 198 4.32 14.11 -20.46
C THR A 198 3.77 12.73 -20.10
N THR A 199 3.11 12.07 -21.05
CA THR A 199 2.69 10.68 -20.89
C THR A 199 3.90 9.77 -20.87
N ILE A 200 4.03 8.98 -19.81
CA ILE A 200 5.05 7.95 -19.63
C ILE A 200 4.50 6.60 -20.07
N PHE A 201 3.23 6.32 -19.70
CA PHE A 201 2.52 5.12 -20.07
C PHE A 201 1.02 5.43 -20.23
N ASP A 202 0.39 4.83 -21.21
CA ASP A 202 -1.05 4.85 -21.42
C ASP A 202 -1.46 3.47 -21.90
N GLY A 203 -2.15 2.72 -21.05
CA GLY A 203 -2.49 1.33 -21.30
C GLY A 203 -3.96 1.04 -21.05
N LEU A 204 -4.55 0.27 -21.96
CA LEU A 204 -5.89 -0.29 -21.80
C LEU A 204 -5.79 -1.73 -21.29
N TYR A 205 -6.44 -1.98 -20.17
CA TYR A 205 -6.55 -3.25 -19.47
C TYR A 205 -7.90 -3.88 -19.82
N VAL A 206 -7.89 -4.99 -20.54
CA VAL A 206 -9.08 -5.77 -20.90
C VAL A 206 -8.99 -7.11 -20.17
N LYS A 207 -10.09 -7.59 -19.59
CA LYS A 207 -10.11 -8.88 -18.89
C LYS A 207 -9.62 -10.00 -19.80
N SER A 208 -8.60 -10.73 -19.36
CA SER A 208 -8.16 -11.95 -20.04
C SER A 208 -9.25 -13.00 -20.05
N ARG A 209 -9.37 -13.75 -21.13
CA ARG A 209 -10.39 -14.79 -21.33
C ARG A 209 -10.00 -16.10 -20.67
#